data_81358dc7f64e649dab66f49d5f85cd30
#
_entry.id   81358dc7f64e649dab66f49d5f85cd30
#
_cell.length_a   1.000
_cell.length_b   1.000
_cell.length_c   1.000
_cell.angle_alpha   90.00
_cell.angle_beta   90.00
_cell.angle_gamma   90.00
#
_symmetry.space_group_name_H-M   'P 1'
#
loop_
_entity.id
_entity.type
_entity.pdbx_description
1 polymer ?
#
loop_
_entity_poly.entity_id
_entity_poly.type
_entity_poly.pdbx_seq_one_letter_code
_entity_poly.pdbx_strand_id
1 'polypeptide(L)'
;GYLDAVISVGNKRNIKVILKEDTKTLDEVVVVGYGVQKKATLTGAVSAVTNKEITVTKNENVVNMLTGKIPGVRISQNSSQPGEFDNTIDIRGMGEPLIVVDGIPRDKAYFSRMDANEIESVSVLKDASAAIYGIRAANGVILVTTKHGDSSDGKFNITFSANYGWQQFLYVPETASAVDHMLLINEKGYNSFDGNYPIRTTPKYTWEQMMEYSTGKKQSTNWTNELFDSNVPQEQYNISMDGGSDRIKYFFNLGYLKQEGSYKSGSLNYDRWNFRSNIDAKITNRLKATVALSGYIDEKNQPFTDIWAVYKKAWTFRPTSSAWVDGDHSLPAYDDEMLDSENPVAATNSEFTGYRREKRYNFNGSLALNYDIPGVKGLSAKAFYSYDYYTTNNTEYRRTYKLYNRGGDGELQSFIRNSDSYLRRNTDPRYGTVLQLSLNYANKFGDHNVSGMLLFEEQYDNWDNFYAQRVMMLDGDYLIYGEDEEQVGSMSGAGDKTRKALVGKFNYDYKGRYMVDFSFRYDGTSSFPKESRWGFFPAISAGWRISEEHFIKEAVSFLTNLKLRASYGEMGDDSGANTYP
;
A
#
# COMPACT_ATOMS: atom_id res chain seq x y z
N GLY A 1 -11.56 -24.95 15.83
CA GLY A 1 -12.88 -24.43 15.60
C GLY A 1 -13.90 -25.51 15.26
N TYR A 2 -15.04 -25.08 14.78
CA TYR A 2 -16.12 -25.97 14.34
C TYR A 2 -16.37 -25.73 12.86
N LEU A 3 -16.82 -26.78 12.15
CA LEU A 3 -17.22 -26.68 10.75
C LEU A 3 -18.46 -25.80 10.60
N ASP A 4 -18.50 -24.99 9.55
CA ASP A 4 -19.69 -24.21 9.19
C ASP A 4 -20.88 -25.16 8.96
N ALA A 5 -22.00 -24.89 9.63
CA ALA A 5 -23.23 -25.67 9.50
C ALA A 5 -24.34 -24.80 8.90
N VAL A 6 -24.79 -25.13 7.70
CA VAL A 6 -25.92 -24.47 7.07
C VAL A 6 -27.18 -25.30 7.37
N ILE A 7 -28.14 -24.71 8.06
CA ILE A 7 -29.39 -25.37 8.45
C ILE A 7 -30.56 -24.61 7.82
N SER A 8 -31.37 -25.32 7.03
CA SER A 8 -32.62 -24.76 6.51
C SER A 8 -33.63 -24.57 7.65
N VAL A 9 -34.03 -23.35 7.91
CA VAL A 9 -34.94 -22.98 8.99
C VAL A 9 -36.36 -23.49 8.68
N GLY A 10 -36.84 -23.36 7.43
CA GLY A 10 -38.20 -23.71 7.05
C GLY A 10 -39.23 -23.15 8.04
N ASN A 11 -40.22 -23.97 8.42
CA ASN A 11 -41.25 -23.62 9.42
C ASN A 11 -40.87 -24.06 10.85
N LYS A 12 -39.63 -24.43 11.12
CA LYS A 12 -39.19 -24.92 12.43
C LYS A 12 -39.04 -23.77 13.43
N ARG A 13 -39.73 -23.87 14.58
CA ARG A 13 -39.62 -22.87 15.67
C ARG A 13 -38.42 -23.11 16.60
N ASN A 14 -37.92 -24.36 16.66
CA ASN A 14 -36.75 -24.73 17.45
C ASN A 14 -35.75 -25.46 16.52
N ILE A 15 -34.51 -24.98 16.47
CA ILE A 15 -33.45 -25.57 15.67
C ILE A 15 -32.33 -25.98 16.62
N LYS A 16 -32.06 -27.28 16.69
CA LYS A 16 -30.91 -27.82 17.42
C LYS A 16 -29.72 -27.87 16.46
N VAL A 17 -28.70 -27.07 16.72
CA VAL A 17 -27.45 -27.07 15.98
C VAL A 17 -26.44 -27.93 16.71
N ILE A 18 -25.93 -28.97 16.08
CA ILE A 18 -24.84 -29.78 16.58
C ILE A 18 -23.60 -29.37 15.78
N LEU A 19 -22.69 -28.65 16.43
CA LEU A 19 -21.42 -28.26 15.84
C LEU A 19 -20.48 -29.46 15.78
N LYS A 20 -19.89 -29.68 14.62
CA LYS A 20 -18.82 -30.68 14.43
C LYS A 20 -17.48 -29.98 14.52
N GLU A 21 -16.55 -30.55 15.29
CA GLU A 21 -15.20 -30.03 15.37
C GLU A 21 -14.53 -30.00 14.00
N ASP A 22 -13.87 -28.89 13.67
CA ASP A 22 -13.10 -28.74 12.46
C ASP A 22 -11.70 -29.34 12.64
N THR A 23 -11.56 -30.60 12.31
CA THR A 23 -10.29 -31.31 12.34
C THR A 23 -9.39 -30.92 11.16
N LYS A 24 -9.91 -30.19 10.14
CA LYS A 24 -9.14 -29.76 8.96
C LYS A 24 -8.10 -28.69 9.28
N THR A 25 -8.21 -27.95 10.39
CA THR A 25 -7.22 -26.96 10.83
C THR A 25 -5.80 -27.54 11.00
N LEU A 26 -5.65 -28.84 11.17
CA LEU A 26 -4.36 -29.52 11.25
C LEU A 26 -3.74 -29.83 9.88
N ASP A 27 -4.56 -29.92 8.83
CA ASP A 27 -4.11 -30.13 7.44
C ASP A 27 -3.93 -28.81 6.66
N GLU A 28 -4.19 -27.67 7.31
CA GLU A 28 -3.96 -26.36 6.73
C GLU A 28 -2.48 -26.21 6.31
N VAL A 29 -2.27 -25.85 5.05
CA VAL A 29 -0.95 -25.59 4.50
C VAL A 29 -0.70 -24.08 4.47
N VAL A 30 0.52 -23.69 4.77
CA VAL A 30 0.95 -22.28 4.71
C VAL A 30 2.15 -22.15 3.77
N VAL A 31 2.21 -21.05 3.05
CA VAL A 31 3.38 -20.74 2.23
C VAL A 31 4.50 -20.26 3.15
N VAL A 32 5.67 -20.88 3.04
CA VAL A 32 6.86 -20.59 3.84
C VAL A 32 8.08 -20.61 2.94
N GLY A 33 8.68 -19.46 2.75
CA GLY A 33 9.81 -19.33 1.84
C GLY A 33 9.39 -19.65 0.40
N TYR A 34 10.17 -20.45 -0.27
CA TYR A 34 9.92 -20.87 -1.67
C TYR A 34 9.08 -22.15 -1.78
N GLY A 35 8.35 -22.52 -0.72
CA GLY A 35 7.55 -23.76 -0.70
C GLY A 35 6.33 -23.69 0.20
N VAL A 36 5.58 -24.79 0.23
CA VAL A 36 4.38 -24.94 1.05
C VAL A 36 4.63 -25.99 2.13
N GLN A 37 4.26 -25.70 3.37
CA GLN A 37 4.38 -26.64 4.50
C GLN A 37 3.04 -26.77 5.24
N LYS A 38 2.78 -27.96 5.83
CA LYS A 38 1.64 -28.12 6.72
C LYS A 38 1.86 -27.30 8.00
N LYS A 39 0.85 -26.56 8.44
CA LYS A 39 0.87 -25.78 9.68
C LYS A 39 1.26 -26.62 10.90
N ALA A 40 0.84 -27.89 10.91
CA ALA A 40 1.15 -28.84 11.96
C ALA A 40 2.66 -29.14 12.12
N THR A 41 3.41 -29.22 11.01
CA THR A 41 4.86 -29.55 11.02
C THR A 41 5.76 -28.33 10.93
N LEU A 42 5.20 -27.14 10.85
CA LEU A 42 5.96 -25.89 10.75
C LEU A 42 6.70 -25.59 12.06
N THR A 43 8.01 -25.35 11.99
CA THR A 43 8.88 -25.02 13.14
C THR A 43 9.01 -23.53 13.41
N GLY A 44 8.84 -22.68 12.38
CA GLY A 44 8.90 -21.23 12.48
C GLY A 44 7.62 -20.56 13.01
N ALA A 45 7.72 -19.29 13.46
CA ALA A 45 6.59 -18.48 13.88
C ALA A 45 5.91 -17.82 12.67
N VAL A 46 4.99 -18.51 12.07
CA VAL A 46 4.21 -18.04 10.94
C VAL A 46 2.76 -17.77 11.36
N SER A 47 2.23 -16.64 10.94
CA SER A 47 0.79 -16.32 11.02
C SER A 47 0.28 -16.12 9.61
N ALA A 48 -0.87 -16.68 9.30
CA ALA A 48 -1.51 -16.54 8.00
C ALA A 48 -2.95 -16.06 8.16
N VAL A 49 -3.42 -15.30 7.19
CA VAL A 49 -4.81 -14.87 7.01
C VAL A 49 -5.25 -15.22 5.59
N THR A 50 -6.47 -15.68 5.45
CA THR A 50 -7.08 -16.08 4.19
C THR A 50 -7.80 -14.91 3.50
N ASN A 51 -8.11 -15.05 2.21
CA ASN A 51 -8.90 -14.07 1.48
C ASN A 51 -10.22 -13.73 2.18
N LYS A 52 -10.93 -14.74 2.70
CA LYS A 52 -12.20 -14.57 3.41
C LYS A 52 -12.05 -13.65 4.61
N GLU A 53 -10.96 -13.79 5.37
CA GLU A 53 -10.69 -12.94 6.53
C GLU A 53 -10.25 -11.53 6.10
N ILE A 54 -9.44 -11.40 5.04
CA ILE A 54 -8.98 -10.11 4.52
C ILE A 54 -10.18 -9.28 4.06
N THR A 55 -11.09 -9.85 3.28
CA THR A 55 -12.18 -9.14 2.61
C THR A 55 -13.39 -8.81 3.50
N VAL A 56 -13.41 -9.24 4.77
CA VAL A 56 -14.42 -8.84 5.76
C VAL A 56 -14.43 -7.32 5.96
N THR A 57 -13.24 -6.72 6.05
CA THR A 57 -13.09 -5.26 6.14
C THR A 57 -12.91 -4.71 4.73
N LYS A 58 -13.77 -3.77 4.32
CA LYS A 58 -13.65 -3.10 3.02
C LYS A 58 -12.80 -1.85 3.17
N ASN A 59 -11.76 -1.76 2.38
CA ASN A 59 -10.88 -0.59 2.29
C ASN A 59 -10.26 -0.53 0.90
N GLU A 60 -9.85 0.64 0.46
CA GLU A 60 -9.17 0.90 -0.81
C GLU A 60 -7.72 0.39 -0.84
N ASN A 61 -7.14 0.25 0.34
CA ASN A 61 -5.78 -0.20 0.56
C ASN A 61 -5.78 -1.57 1.26
N VAL A 62 -5.25 -2.59 0.59
CA VAL A 62 -5.22 -3.95 1.13
C VAL A 62 -4.43 -4.05 2.44
N VAL A 63 -3.44 -3.19 2.65
CA VAL A 63 -2.67 -3.15 3.91
C VAL A 63 -3.58 -2.82 5.09
N ASN A 64 -4.48 -1.85 4.96
CA ASN A 64 -5.45 -1.50 6.00
C ASN A 64 -6.39 -2.66 6.32
N MET A 65 -6.73 -3.48 5.33
CA MET A 65 -7.58 -4.66 5.54
C MET A 65 -6.93 -5.72 6.44
N LEU A 66 -5.61 -5.68 6.63
CA LEU A 66 -4.85 -6.59 7.51
C LEU A 66 -4.78 -6.10 8.97
N THR A 67 -5.20 -4.86 9.25
CA THR A 67 -5.09 -4.27 10.59
C THR A 67 -5.84 -5.11 11.62
N GLY A 68 -5.14 -5.47 12.70
CA GLY A 68 -5.68 -6.28 13.80
C GLY A 68 -5.87 -7.77 13.49
N LYS A 69 -5.60 -8.25 12.26
CA LYS A 69 -5.83 -9.65 11.85
C LYS A 69 -4.61 -10.55 12.03
N ILE A 70 -3.42 -9.97 12.08
CA ILE A 70 -2.17 -10.74 12.18
C ILE A 70 -1.45 -10.40 13.49
N PRO A 71 -1.38 -11.32 14.46
CA PRO A 71 -0.70 -11.08 15.73
C PRO A 71 0.76 -10.65 15.53
N GLY A 72 1.19 -9.56 16.21
CA GLY A 72 2.55 -9.03 16.13
C GLY A 72 2.86 -8.21 14.87
N VAL A 73 1.86 -7.91 14.04
CA VAL A 73 1.96 -6.93 12.95
C VAL A 73 1.21 -5.67 13.35
N ARG A 74 1.90 -4.55 13.32
CA ARG A 74 1.34 -3.21 13.52
C ARG A 74 1.21 -2.52 12.17
N ILE A 75 0.03 -1.98 11.92
CA ILE A 75 -0.26 -1.18 10.73
C ILE A 75 -0.79 0.17 11.19
N SER A 76 -0.21 1.24 10.65
CA SER A 76 -0.63 2.62 10.90
C SER A 76 -0.85 3.31 9.56
N GLN A 77 -2.02 3.89 9.38
CA GLN A 77 -2.33 4.71 8.22
C GLN A 77 -1.86 6.15 8.50
N ASN A 78 -0.98 6.68 7.65
CA ASN A 78 -0.41 8.01 7.80
C ASN A 78 -1.23 9.07 7.06
N SER A 79 -1.96 8.69 6.02
CA SER A 79 -2.80 9.57 5.22
C SER A 79 -4.09 8.87 4.78
N SER A 80 -5.17 9.64 4.67
CA SER A 80 -6.46 9.21 4.09
C SER A 80 -6.78 9.93 2.78
N GLN A 81 -5.79 10.60 2.19
CA GLN A 81 -5.96 11.25 0.90
C GLN A 81 -6.25 10.22 -0.20
N PRO A 82 -7.13 10.54 -1.16
CA PRO A 82 -7.31 9.71 -2.34
C PRO A 82 -5.97 9.36 -3.02
N GLY A 83 -5.77 8.06 -3.28
CA GLY A 83 -4.56 7.55 -3.93
C GLY A 83 -3.27 7.62 -3.11
N GLU A 84 -3.32 8.07 -1.85
CA GLU A 84 -2.17 8.07 -0.95
C GLU A 84 -2.20 6.82 -0.08
N PHE A 85 -1.35 5.86 -0.43
CA PHE A 85 -1.27 4.57 0.28
C PHE A 85 -0.02 4.51 1.16
N ASP A 86 0.26 5.62 1.87
CA ASP A 86 1.36 5.68 2.83
C ASP A 86 0.94 5.09 4.17
N ASN A 87 1.28 3.81 4.33
CA ASN A 87 1.08 3.06 5.55
C ASN A 87 2.42 2.66 6.14
N THR A 88 2.53 2.69 7.46
CA THR A 88 3.62 2.05 8.16
C THR A 88 3.21 0.62 8.48
N ILE A 89 4.02 -0.35 8.06
CA ILE A 89 3.88 -1.76 8.41
C ILE A 89 5.11 -2.11 9.26
N ASP A 90 4.87 -2.68 10.42
CA ASP A 90 5.94 -3.05 11.35
C ASP A 90 5.66 -4.43 11.95
N ILE A 91 6.68 -5.28 11.97
CA ILE A 91 6.62 -6.60 12.60
C ILE A 91 7.43 -6.55 13.88
N ARG A 92 6.77 -6.64 15.04
CA ARG A 92 7.40 -6.71 16.38
C ARG A 92 8.34 -5.53 16.72
N GLY A 93 8.15 -4.36 16.12
CA GLY A 93 8.99 -3.16 16.36
C GLY A 93 10.31 -3.15 15.57
N MET A 94 10.47 -4.02 14.57
CA MET A 94 11.72 -4.13 13.80
C MET A 94 11.76 -3.23 12.56
N GLY A 95 10.65 -2.60 12.18
CA GLY A 95 10.57 -1.72 11.01
C GLY A 95 9.84 -2.35 9.81
N GLU A 96 10.02 -1.76 8.62
CA GLU A 96 9.33 -2.17 7.40
C GLU A 96 9.79 -3.54 6.91
N PRO A 97 8.88 -4.53 6.78
CA PRO A 97 9.21 -5.88 6.36
C PRO A 97 9.42 -5.98 4.84
N LEU A 98 10.13 -7.02 4.42
CA LEU A 98 10.16 -7.42 3.02
C LEU A 98 8.78 -7.97 2.61
N ILE A 99 8.26 -7.50 1.48
CA ILE A 99 7.02 -8.02 0.87
C ILE A 99 7.39 -8.90 -0.32
N VAL A 100 6.82 -10.10 -0.37
CA VAL A 100 7.04 -11.07 -1.45
C VAL A 100 5.69 -11.53 -1.99
N VAL A 101 5.44 -11.31 -3.26
CA VAL A 101 4.21 -11.73 -3.94
C VAL A 101 4.54 -12.84 -4.91
N ASP A 102 3.96 -14.02 -4.71
CA ASP A 102 4.19 -15.24 -5.52
C ASP A 102 5.68 -15.60 -5.71
N GLY A 103 6.49 -15.35 -4.66
CA GLY A 103 7.93 -15.60 -4.68
C GLY A 103 8.78 -14.47 -5.25
N ILE A 104 8.18 -13.35 -5.66
CA ILE A 104 8.86 -12.17 -6.19
C ILE A 104 8.87 -11.06 -5.14
N PRO A 105 10.04 -10.53 -4.73
CA PRO A 105 10.12 -9.36 -3.88
C PRO A 105 9.48 -8.13 -4.54
N ARG A 106 8.62 -7.44 -3.79
CA ARG A 106 7.87 -6.25 -4.21
C ARG A 106 8.05 -5.12 -3.21
N ASP A 107 7.80 -3.89 -3.64
CA ASP A 107 7.70 -2.77 -2.74
C ASP A 107 6.31 -2.71 -2.05
N LYS A 108 6.23 -1.94 -0.99
CA LYS A 108 4.99 -1.69 -0.24
C LYS A 108 3.94 -1.00 -1.12
N ALA A 109 4.38 -0.11 -2.02
CA ALA A 109 3.49 0.63 -2.89
C ALA A 109 2.73 -0.28 -3.87
N TYR A 110 3.40 -1.32 -4.40
CA TYR A 110 2.75 -2.36 -5.18
C TYR A 110 1.70 -3.12 -4.38
N PHE A 111 2.08 -3.62 -3.20
CA PHE A 111 1.18 -4.41 -2.34
C PHE A 111 -0.04 -3.59 -1.91
N SER A 112 0.14 -2.33 -1.52
CA SER A 112 -0.95 -1.44 -1.11
C SER A 112 -1.99 -1.19 -2.22
N ARG A 113 -1.58 -1.33 -3.49
CA ARG A 113 -2.44 -1.13 -4.67
C ARG A 113 -3.02 -2.42 -5.26
N MET A 114 -2.69 -3.59 -4.72
CA MET A 114 -3.32 -4.84 -5.13
C MET A 114 -4.82 -4.82 -4.83
N ASP A 115 -5.61 -5.52 -5.64
CA ASP A 115 -7.00 -5.80 -5.30
C ASP A 115 -7.05 -6.97 -4.30
N ALA A 116 -7.78 -6.81 -3.19
CA ALA A 116 -7.90 -7.85 -2.18
C ALA A 116 -8.53 -9.15 -2.73
N ASN A 117 -9.34 -9.05 -3.80
CA ASN A 117 -9.94 -10.22 -4.45
C ASN A 117 -8.94 -11.05 -5.25
N GLU A 118 -7.75 -10.51 -5.58
CA GLU A 118 -6.66 -11.26 -6.21
C GLU A 118 -5.89 -12.14 -5.22
N ILE A 119 -5.99 -11.86 -3.93
CA ILE A 119 -5.18 -12.48 -2.89
C ILE A 119 -5.87 -13.73 -2.38
N GLU A 120 -5.15 -14.85 -2.32
CA GLU A 120 -5.59 -16.09 -1.67
C GLU A 120 -5.30 -16.06 -0.18
N SER A 121 -4.07 -15.69 0.18
CA SER A 121 -3.63 -15.62 1.57
C SER A 121 -2.44 -14.68 1.76
N VAL A 122 -2.29 -14.19 2.98
CA VAL A 122 -1.11 -13.44 3.44
C VAL A 122 -0.51 -14.18 4.63
N SER A 123 0.77 -14.54 4.53
CA SER A 123 1.54 -15.19 5.60
C SER A 123 2.66 -14.26 6.07
N VAL A 124 2.93 -14.22 7.37
CA VAL A 124 3.97 -13.37 7.95
C VAL A 124 4.99 -14.22 8.69
N LEU A 125 6.26 -14.12 8.25
CA LEU A 125 7.43 -14.74 8.87
C LEU A 125 8.03 -13.75 9.86
N LYS A 126 8.14 -14.16 11.14
CA LYS A 126 8.46 -13.24 12.26
C LYS A 126 9.75 -13.58 13.00
N ASP A 127 10.43 -14.64 12.61
CA ASP A 127 11.61 -15.18 13.28
C ASP A 127 12.63 -15.72 12.27
N ALA A 128 13.50 -16.63 12.72
CA ALA A 128 14.50 -17.29 11.89
C ALA A 128 13.96 -17.92 10.60
N SER A 129 12.63 -18.14 10.48
CA SER A 129 12.02 -18.59 9.22
C SER A 129 12.11 -17.56 8.09
N ALA A 130 12.32 -16.29 8.43
CA ALA A 130 12.55 -15.21 7.47
C ALA A 130 13.98 -15.24 6.87
N ALA A 131 14.95 -15.88 7.54
CA ALA A 131 16.36 -15.90 7.12
C ALA A 131 16.59 -16.47 5.70
N ILE A 132 15.67 -17.29 5.19
CA ILE A 132 15.72 -17.79 3.80
C ILE A 132 15.62 -16.65 2.76
N TYR A 133 15.20 -15.45 3.17
CA TYR A 133 15.18 -14.22 2.35
C TYR A 133 16.41 -13.33 2.56
N GLY A 134 17.35 -13.72 3.45
CA GLY A 134 18.71 -13.23 3.60
C GLY A 134 18.83 -11.76 3.94
N ILE A 135 19.56 -11.03 3.08
CA ILE A 135 19.98 -9.65 3.30
C ILE A 135 18.82 -8.62 3.38
N ARG A 136 17.59 -8.99 3.11
CA ARG A 136 16.41 -8.11 3.17
C ARG A 136 15.39 -8.52 4.22
N ALA A 137 15.71 -9.53 5.04
CA ALA A 137 14.75 -10.17 5.93
C ALA A 137 14.84 -9.73 7.40
N ALA A 138 15.73 -8.78 7.74
CA ALA A 138 15.96 -8.36 9.12
C ALA A 138 14.67 -7.94 9.85
N ASN A 139 13.75 -7.29 9.15
CA ASN A 139 12.49 -6.78 9.68
C ASN A 139 11.32 -7.77 9.51
N GLY A 140 11.59 -9.04 9.16
CA GLY A 140 10.58 -10.03 8.85
C GLY A 140 10.10 -9.98 7.41
N VAL A 141 9.21 -10.90 7.03
CA VAL A 141 8.74 -11.06 5.64
C VAL A 141 7.23 -11.25 5.61
N ILE A 142 6.56 -10.54 4.71
CA ILE A 142 5.15 -10.72 4.36
C ILE A 142 5.09 -11.47 3.03
N LEU A 143 4.52 -12.67 3.04
CA LEU A 143 4.30 -13.50 1.87
C LEU A 143 2.86 -13.36 1.41
N VAL A 144 2.66 -12.91 0.20
CA VAL A 144 1.35 -12.79 -0.44
C VAL A 144 1.24 -13.88 -1.50
N THR A 145 0.22 -14.70 -1.40
CA THR A 145 -0.12 -15.70 -2.41
C THR A 145 -1.35 -15.24 -3.14
N THR A 146 -1.31 -15.23 -4.47
CA THR A 146 -2.45 -14.84 -5.29
C THR A 146 -3.31 -16.04 -5.66
N LYS A 147 -4.56 -15.79 -6.03
CA LYS A 147 -5.52 -16.84 -6.42
C LYS A 147 -5.12 -17.51 -7.72
N HIS A 148 -5.30 -18.81 -7.75
CA HIS A 148 -5.22 -19.66 -8.93
C HIS A 148 -6.59 -20.26 -9.23
N GLY A 149 -6.76 -20.84 -10.42
CA GLY A 149 -7.98 -21.56 -10.76
C GLY A 149 -8.12 -22.86 -9.98
N ASP A 150 -9.36 -23.31 -9.79
CA ASP A 150 -9.65 -24.61 -9.22
C ASP A 150 -10.04 -25.63 -10.29
N SER A 151 -9.84 -26.94 -10.03
CA SER A 151 -10.29 -28.01 -10.90
C SER A 151 -11.76 -28.31 -10.63
N SER A 152 -12.64 -27.69 -11.38
CA SER A 152 -14.10 -27.75 -11.21
C SER A 152 -14.79 -28.55 -12.33
N ASP A 153 -14.17 -29.61 -12.85
CA ASP A 153 -14.71 -30.47 -13.93
C ASP A 153 -15.21 -29.69 -15.16
N GLY A 154 -14.45 -28.65 -15.54
CA GLY A 154 -14.79 -27.77 -16.67
C GLY A 154 -15.82 -26.67 -16.34
N LYS A 155 -16.31 -26.61 -15.11
CA LYS A 155 -17.15 -25.49 -14.65
C LYS A 155 -16.29 -24.25 -14.37
N PHE A 156 -16.92 -23.11 -14.46
CA PHE A 156 -16.32 -21.83 -14.08
C PHE A 156 -17.22 -21.10 -13.08
N ASN A 157 -16.60 -20.33 -12.20
CA ASN A 157 -17.28 -19.45 -11.27
C ASN A 157 -17.02 -18.01 -11.69
N ILE A 158 -18.05 -17.20 -11.69
CA ILE A 158 -17.94 -15.74 -11.86
C ILE A 158 -18.41 -15.12 -10.55
N THR A 159 -17.57 -14.25 -9.99
CA THR A 159 -17.90 -13.47 -8.81
C THR A 159 -17.86 -11.99 -9.16
N PHE A 160 -18.96 -11.30 -8.91
CA PHE A 160 -19.03 -9.85 -9.03
C PHE A 160 -19.23 -9.25 -7.64
N SER A 161 -18.47 -8.21 -7.33
CA SER A 161 -18.66 -7.42 -6.11
C SER A 161 -18.68 -5.93 -6.43
N ALA A 162 -19.58 -5.21 -5.77
CA ALA A 162 -19.69 -3.77 -5.86
C ALA A 162 -19.81 -3.19 -4.46
N ASN A 163 -19.04 -2.15 -4.17
CA ASN A 163 -19.12 -1.39 -2.94
C ASN A 163 -19.26 0.09 -3.30
N TYR A 164 -20.23 0.73 -2.70
CA TYR A 164 -20.40 2.18 -2.76
C TYR A 164 -20.52 2.70 -1.35
N GLY A 165 -19.77 3.74 -1.02
CA GLY A 165 -19.73 4.29 0.32
C GLY A 165 -19.35 5.77 0.33
N TRP A 166 -19.38 6.36 1.51
CA TRP A 166 -18.96 7.73 1.74
C TRP A 166 -17.88 7.76 2.81
N GLN A 167 -16.84 8.52 2.55
CA GLN A 167 -15.84 8.88 3.55
C GLN A 167 -16.25 10.14 4.28
N GLN A 168 -15.98 10.20 5.57
CA GLN A 168 -16.25 11.35 6.42
C GLN A 168 -15.06 11.61 7.33
N PHE A 169 -14.84 12.88 7.68
CA PHE A 169 -13.91 13.20 8.75
C PHE A 169 -14.45 12.64 10.09
N LEU A 170 -13.61 11.90 10.79
CA LEU A 170 -13.95 11.40 12.14
C LEU A 170 -14.06 12.53 13.16
N TYR A 171 -13.25 13.57 12.98
CA TYR A 171 -13.20 14.73 13.84
C TYR A 171 -12.77 15.95 13.02
N VAL A 172 -13.49 17.03 13.19
CA VAL A 172 -13.17 18.34 12.64
C VAL A 172 -13.04 19.29 13.83
N PRO A 173 -11.85 19.86 14.12
CA PRO A 173 -11.70 20.81 15.22
C PRO A 173 -12.61 22.02 15.02
N GLU A 174 -13.21 22.48 16.10
CA GLU A 174 -13.97 23.73 16.09
C GLU A 174 -13.01 24.92 15.96
N THR A 175 -13.39 25.90 15.16
CA THR A 175 -12.65 27.15 14.96
C THR A 175 -13.37 28.30 15.62
N ALA A 176 -12.61 29.29 16.11
CA ALA A 176 -13.19 30.50 16.71
C ALA A 176 -14.03 31.27 15.68
N SER A 177 -15.12 31.89 16.16
CA SER A 177 -15.84 32.87 15.35
C SER A 177 -15.01 34.14 15.11
N ALA A 178 -15.43 35.00 14.16
CA ALA A 178 -14.76 36.27 13.94
C ALA A 178 -14.73 37.15 15.19
N VAL A 179 -15.81 37.17 15.96
CA VAL A 179 -15.90 37.95 17.21
C VAL A 179 -14.94 37.38 18.28
N ASP A 180 -14.93 36.05 18.49
CA ASP A 180 -14.01 35.42 19.44
C ASP A 180 -12.56 35.63 19.03
N HIS A 181 -12.26 35.51 17.73
CA HIS A 181 -10.94 35.80 17.20
C HIS A 181 -10.51 37.25 17.49
N MET A 182 -11.38 38.24 17.25
CA MET A 182 -11.10 39.67 17.53
C MET A 182 -10.86 39.92 19.01
N LEU A 183 -11.66 39.31 19.90
CA LEU A 183 -11.48 39.39 21.34
C LEU A 183 -10.14 38.81 21.77
N LEU A 184 -9.80 37.61 21.30
CA LEU A 184 -8.53 36.96 21.62
C LEU A 184 -7.31 37.76 21.11
N ILE A 185 -7.40 38.38 19.92
CA ILE A 185 -6.32 39.22 19.37
C ILE A 185 -6.15 40.52 20.20
N ASN A 186 -7.27 41.10 20.66
CA ASN A 186 -7.18 42.28 21.55
C ASN A 186 -6.57 41.88 22.90
N GLU A 187 -7.02 40.78 23.51
CA GLU A 187 -6.45 40.25 24.76
C GLU A 187 -4.96 39.93 24.62
N LYS A 188 -4.56 39.25 23.53
CA LYS A 188 -3.15 39.01 23.22
C LYS A 188 -2.34 40.32 23.15
N GLY A 189 -2.89 41.35 22.53
CA GLY A 189 -2.23 42.66 22.41
C GLY A 189 -1.98 43.30 23.77
N TYR A 190 -2.93 43.21 24.69
CA TYR A 190 -2.79 43.74 26.05
C TYR A 190 -1.84 42.92 26.94
N ASN A 191 -1.85 41.60 26.77
CA ASN A 191 -1.07 40.65 27.58
C ASN A 191 0.35 40.42 27.04
N SER A 192 0.70 40.95 25.86
CA SER A 192 2.03 40.84 25.29
C SER A 192 2.87 42.06 25.65
N PHE A 193 4.14 41.85 26.02
CA PHE A 193 5.05 42.88 26.45
C PHE A 193 6.29 42.95 25.52
N ASP A 194 6.73 44.17 25.24
CA ASP A 194 8.03 44.45 24.66
C ASP A 194 8.93 44.98 25.79
N GLY A 195 9.59 44.06 26.48
CA GLY A 195 10.28 44.36 27.72
C GLY A 195 9.31 44.60 28.87
N ASN A 196 9.19 45.86 29.32
CA ASN A 196 8.38 46.24 30.48
C ASN A 196 6.98 46.82 30.15
N TYR A 197 6.66 47.00 28.87
CA TYR A 197 5.42 47.66 28.46
C TYR A 197 4.54 46.75 27.59
N PRO A 198 3.19 46.85 27.66
CA PRO A 198 2.29 46.19 26.74
C PRO A 198 2.59 46.61 25.30
N ILE A 199 2.62 45.65 24.36
CA ILE A 199 2.82 45.93 22.94
C ILE A 199 1.71 46.83 22.39
N ARG A 200 0.51 46.72 22.96
CA ARG A 200 -0.64 47.54 22.59
C ARG A 200 -1.35 48.07 23.85
N THR A 201 -1.66 49.33 23.86
CA THR A 201 -2.49 50.02 24.87
C THR A 201 -3.91 50.26 24.35
N THR A 202 -4.14 50.10 23.04
CA THR A 202 -5.45 50.23 22.38
C THR A 202 -5.82 48.93 21.70
N PRO A 203 -7.10 48.56 21.63
CA PRO A 203 -7.53 47.33 20.94
C PRO A 203 -7.20 47.40 19.45
N LYS A 204 -6.82 46.25 18.85
CA LYS A 204 -6.66 46.14 17.40
C LYS A 204 -8.02 46.24 16.70
N TYR A 205 -9.04 45.64 17.31
CA TYR A 205 -10.40 45.61 16.78
C TYR A 205 -11.33 46.40 17.73
N THR A 206 -12.14 47.31 17.16
CA THR A 206 -13.09 48.09 17.93
C THR A 206 -14.38 47.33 18.19
N TRP A 207 -15.20 47.85 19.13
CA TRP A 207 -16.51 47.28 19.41
C TRP A 207 -17.45 47.35 18.19
N GLU A 208 -17.40 48.44 17.45
CA GLU A 208 -18.20 48.63 16.23
C GLU A 208 -17.88 47.55 15.18
N GLN A 209 -16.59 47.24 14.97
CA GLN A 209 -16.15 46.19 14.08
C GLN A 209 -16.69 44.80 14.51
N MET A 210 -16.63 44.51 15.83
CA MET A 210 -17.19 43.24 16.36
C MET A 210 -18.71 43.17 16.16
N MET A 211 -19.42 44.28 16.34
CA MET A 211 -20.87 44.37 16.13
C MET A 211 -21.27 44.11 14.68
N GLU A 212 -20.43 44.45 13.69
CA GLU A 212 -20.72 44.12 12.28
C GLU A 212 -20.83 42.62 12.05
N TYR A 213 -20.00 41.83 12.74
CA TYR A 213 -20.08 40.35 12.69
C TYR A 213 -21.21 39.80 13.56
N SER A 214 -21.41 40.34 14.75
CA SER A 214 -22.49 39.90 15.67
C SER A 214 -23.88 40.14 15.10
N THR A 215 -24.07 41.21 14.32
CA THR A 215 -25.35 41.56 13.69
C THR A 215 -25.55 40.91 12.32
N GLY A 216 -24.56 40.17 11.82
CA GLY A 216 -24.61 39.55 10.50
C GLY A 216 -24.39 40.52 9.32
N LYS A 217 -23.99 41.76 9.57
CA LYS A 217 -23.60 42.73 8.51
C LYS A 217 -22.34 42.25 7.78
N LYS A 218 -21.40 41.62 8.51
CA LYS A 218 -20.27 40.86 7.98
C LYS A 218 -20.38 39.41 8.42
N GLN A 219 -19.99 38.49 7.56
CA GLN A 219 -20.01 37.06 7.86
C GLN A 219 -18.66 36.58 8.40
N SER A 220 -18.71 35.76 9.43
CA SER A 220 -17.56 35.01 9.91
C SER A 220 -17.31 33.82 8.98
N THR A 221 -16.11 33.70 8.44
CA THR A 221 -15.74 32.60 7.54
C THR A 221 -15.36 31.36 8.36
N ASN A 222 -16.10 30.29 8.17
CA ASN A 222 -15.70 28.97 8.64
C ASN A 222 -14.94 28.27 7.49
N TRP A 223 -13.62 28.30 7.57
CA TRP A 223 -12.76 27.81 6.51
C TRP A 223 -12.90 26.31 6.25
N THR A 224 -13.21 25.50 7.27
CA THR A 224 -13.44 24.07 7.05
C THR A 224 -14.71 23.83 6.24
N ASN A 225 -15.76 24.59 6.49
CA ASN A 225 -16.99 24.52 5.71
C ASN A 225 -16.81 25.09 4.31
N GLU A 226 -15.94 26.07 4.09
CA GLU A 226 -15.66 26.60 2.75
C GLU A 226 -14.88 25.63 1.88
N LEU A 227 -13.94 24.87 2.48
CA LEU A 227 -12.98 24.06 1.78
C LEU A 227 -13.44 22.61 1.55
N PHE A 228 -14.14 22.02 2.53
CA PHE A 228 -14.35 20.57 2.58
C PHE A 228 -15.81 20.15 2.51
N ASP A 229 -16.05 19.09 1.75
CA ASP A 229 -17.28 18.31 1.80
C ASP A 229 -17.24 17.30 2.94
N SER A 230 -18.35 17.15 3.64
CA SER A 230 -18.47 16.22 4.79
C SER A 230 -18.71 14.76 4.37
N ASN A 231 -19.24 14.54 3.17
CA ASN A 231 -19.56 13.21 2.64
C ASN A 231 -18.96 13.05 1.25
N VAL A 232 -17.94 12.22 1.16
CA VAL A 232 -17.13 12.07 -0.06
C VAL A 232 -17.32 10.67 -0.62
N PRO A 233 -17.81 10.49 -1.86
CA PRO A 233 -18.10 9.17 -2.40
C PRO A 233 -16.85 8.38 -2.73
N GLN A 234 -16.96 7.06 -2.54
CA GLN A 234 -15.98 6.07 -2.94
C GLN A 234 -16.69 4.89 -3.58
N GLU A 235 -16.17 4.42 -4.71
CA GLU A 235 -16.72 3.33 -5.49
C GLU A 235 -15.66 2.26 -5.70
N GLN A 236 -16.05 1.00 -5.55
CA GLN A 236 -15.18 -0.14 -5.84
C GLN A 236 -15.99 -1.24 -6.52
N TYR A 237 -15.55 -1.66 -7.68
CA TYR A 237 -16.13 -2.75 -8.46
C TYR A 237 -15.08 -3.80 -8.76
N ASN A 238 -15.47 -5.06 -8.69
CA ASN A 238 -14.58 -6.17 -9.01
C ASN A 238 -15.37 -7.28 -9.71
N ILE A 239 -14.77 -7.85 -10.73
CA ILE A 239 -15.24 -9.09 -11.37
C ILE A 239 -14.08 -10.06 -11.41
N SER A 240 -14.29 -11.28 -10.92
CA SER A 240 -13.33 -12.36 -11.01
C SER A 240 -13.97 -13.60 -11.63
N MET A 241 -13.16 -14.38 -12.32
CA MET A 241 -13.55 -15.64 -12.92
C MET A 241 -12.47 -16.68 -12.62
N ASP A 242 -12.86 -17.81 -12.06
CA ASP A 242 -11.99 -18.96 -11.82
C ASP A 242 -12.62 -20.24 -12.34
N GLY A 243 -11.75 -21.18 -12.73
CA GLY A 243 -12.20 -22.47 -13.21
C GLY A 243 -11.07 -23.30 -13.76
N GLY A 244 -11.44 -24.41 -14.38
CA GLY A 244 -10.47 -25.26 -15.04
C GLY A 244 -10.82 -26.72 -15.10
N SER A 245 -9.88 -27.47 -15.59
CA SER A 245 -9.87 -28.94 -15.68
C SER A 245 -8.61 -29.48 -15.02
N ASP A 246 -8.44 -30.78 -15.03
CA ASP A 246 -7.20 -31.43 -14.57
C ASP A 246 -5.95 -31.02 -15.36
N ARG A 247 -6.11 -30.47 -16.56
CA ARG A 247 -4.99 -30.05 -17.42
C ARG A 247 -4.72 -28.58 -17.39
N ILE A 248 -5.76 -27.74 -17.29
CA ILE A 248 -5.62 -26.28 -17.33
C ILE A 248 -6.52 -25.69 -16.25
N LYS A 249 -5.95 -24.85 -15.40
CA LYS A 249 -6.65 -24.03 -14.41
C LYS A 249 -6.38 -22.57 -14.70
N TYR A 250 -7.38 -21.73 -14.48
CA TYR A 250 -7.26 -20.30 -14.73
C TYR A 250 -7.98 -19.46 -13.69
N PHE A 251 -7.43 -18.31 -13.43
CA PHE A 251 -8.02 -17.25 -12.63
C PHE A 251 -7.85 -15.93 -13.38
N PHE A 252 -8.93 -15.14 -13.46
CA PHE A 252 -8.93 -13.77 -13.97
C PHE A 252 -9.57 -12.85 -12.97
N ASN A 253 -9.05 -11.63 -12.87
CA ASN A 253 -9.59 -10.58 -12.03
C ASN A 253 -9.47 -9.23 -12.74
N LEU A 254 -10.54 -8.42 -12.64
CA LEU A 254 -10.56 -7.03 -13.05
C LEU A 254 -11.22 -6.22 -11.95
N GLY A 255 -10.50 -5.24 -11.41
CA GLY A 255 -10.95 -4.34 -10.36
C GLY A 255 -10.92 -2.89 -10.81
N TYR A 256 -11.88 -2.09 -10.34
CA TYR A 256 -11.91 -0.65 -10.48
C TYR A 256 -12.18 0.00 -9.13
N LEU A 257 -11.43 1.04 -8.82
CA LEU A 257 -11.60 1.88 -7.63
C LEU A 257 -11.65 3.34 -8.06
N LYS A 258 -12.61 4.08 -7.52
CA LYS A 258 -12.68 5.54 -7.63
C LYS A 258 -12.85 6.15 -6.24
N GLN A 259 -12.06 7.16 -5.94
CA GLN A 259 -12.14 7.95 -4.72
C GLN A 259 -12.20 9.43 -5.09
N GLU A 260 -13.23 10.12 -4.60
CA GLU A 260 -13.24 11.58 -4.61
C GLU A 260 -12.51 12.10 -3.37
N GLY A 261 -11.97 13.31 -3.45
CA GLY A 261 -11.39 14.01 -2.31
C GLY A 261 -12.37 14.95 -1.65
N SER A 262 -12.05 15.35 -0.42
CA SER A 262 -12.93 16.22 0.37
C SER A 262 -12.97 17.68 -0.08
N TYR A 263 -12.18 18.11 -1.06
CA TYR A 263 -12.23 19.48 -1.54
C TYR A 263 -13.49 19.76 -2.34
N LYS A 264 -14.24 20.79 -1.96
CA LYS A 264 -15.44 21.25 -2.68
C LYS A 264 -15.16 21.63 -4.14
N SER A 265 -13.93 21.99 -4.47
CA SER A 265 -13.49 22.25 -5.85
C SER A 265 -13.51 21.02 -6.75
N GLY A 266 -13.59 19.79 -6.20
CA GLY A 266 -13.46 18.54 -6.96
C GLY A 266 -12.07 18.26 -7.53
N SER A 267 -11.07 19.11 -7.23
CA SER A 267 -9.73 19.00 -7.83
C SER A 267 -8.88 17.88 -7.26
N LEU A 268 -9.35 17.18 -6.22
CA LEU A 268 -8.68 16.04 -5.59
C LEU A 268 -9.47 14.77 -5.88
N ASN A 269 -8.92 13.86 -6.65
CA ASN A 269 -9.54 12.58 -6.96
C ASN A 269 -8.50 11.51 -7.34
N TYR A 270 -8.92 10.27 -7.33
CA TYR A 270 -8.09 9.11 -7.64
C TYR A 270 -8.90 8.01 -8.29
N ASP A 271 -8.34 7.43 -9.34
CA ASP A 271 -8.87 6.28 -10.07
C ASP A 271 -7.82 5.19 -10.17
N ARG A 272 -8.24 3.91 -10.09
CA ARG A 272 -7.36 2.75 -10.28
C ARG A 272 -8.09 1.60 -10.95
N TRP A 273 -7.43 1.03 -11.97
CA TRP A 273 -7.77 -0.25 -12.56
C TRP A 273 -6.73 -1.29 -12.19
N ASN A 274 -7.17 -2.45 -11.72
CA ASN A 274 -6.33 -3.62 -11.46
C ASN A 274 -6.72 -4.74 -12.41
N PHE A 275 -5.75 -5.52 -12.86
CA PHE A 275 -6.00 -6.75 -13.58
C PHE A 275 -5.04 -7.85 -13.15
N ARG A 276 -5.52 -9.10 -13.18
CA ARG A 276 -4.72 -10.31 -12.95
C ARG A 276 -5.22 -11.47 -13.79
N SER A 277 -4.28 -12.27 -14.30
CA SER A 277 -4.53 -13.54 -14.98
C SER A 277 -3.49 -14.55 -14.55
N ASN A 278 -3.90 -15.64 -13.91
CA ASN A 278 -3.05 -16.77 -13.55
C ASN A 278 -3.55 -18.01 -14.30
N ILE A 279 -2.65 -18.68 -15.03
CA ILE A 279 -2.95 -19.88 -15.82
C ILE A 279 -1.95 -20.96 -15.46
N ASP A 280 -2.44 -22.09 -14.96
CA ASP A 280 -1.66 -23.28 -14.67
C ASP A 280 -1.98 -24.36 -15.70
N ALA A 281 -0.97 -24.87 -16.40
CA ALA A 281 -1.13 -25.86 -17.45
C ALA A 281 -0.23 -27.10 -17.23
N LYS A 282 -0.81 -28.29 -17.26
CA LYS A 282 -0.07 -29.55 -17.35
C LYS A 282 0.24 -29.83 -18.82
N ILE A 283 1.42 -29.42 -19.28
CA ILE A 283 1.86 -29.62 -20.68
C ILE A 283 2.05 -31.12 -20.97
N THR A 284 2.67 -31.82 -20.02
CA THR A 284 2.81 -33.26 -20.02
C THR A 284 2.54 -33.80 -18.62
N ASN A 285 2.58 -35.11 -18.43
CA ASN A 285 2.47 -35.72 -17.10
C ASN A 285 3.63 -35.32 -16.15
N ARG A 286 4.73 -34.74 -16.69
CA ARG A 286 5.93 -34.37 -15.93
C ARG A 286 6.24 -32.87 -16.00
N LEU A 287 5.71 -32.17 -17.01
CA LEU A 287 5.97 -30.75 -17.20
C LEU A 287 4.71 -29.94 -16.92
N LYS A 288 4.82 -29.02 -15.98
CA LYS A 288 3.80 -28.02 -15.65
C LYS A 288 4.34 -26.64 -15.98
N ALA A 289 3.49 -25.79 -16.53
CA ALA A 289 3.77 -24.38 -16.76
C ALA A 289 2.75 -23.52 -16.02
N THR A 290 3.22 -22.47 -15.36
CA THR A 290 2.39 -21.41 -14.78
C THR A 290 2.74 -20.10 -15.44
N VAL A 291 1.74 -19.40 -15.98
CA VAL A 291 1.87 -18.04 -16.52
C VAL A 291 1.04 -17.13 -15.66
N ALA A 292 1.65 -16.07 -15.15
CA ALA A 292 0.94 -15.04 -14.41
C ALA A 292 1.18 -13.66 -15.05
N LEU A 293 0.10 -12.93 -15.30
CA LEU A 293 0.10 -11.55 -15.77
C LEU A 293 -0.70 -10.71 -14.80
N SER A 294 -0.18 -9.58 -14.39
CA SER A 294 -0.91 -8.66 -13.50
C SER A 294 -0.44 -7.23 -13.67
N GLY A 295 -1.22 -6.30 -13.17
CA GLY A 295 -0.83 -4.91 -13.15
C GLY A 295 -1.93 -4.00 -12.66
N TYR A 296 -1.58 -2.72 -12.62
CA TYR A 296 -2.54 -1.65 -12.38
C TYR A 296 -2.20 -0.41 -13.20
N ILE A 297 -3.22 0.38 -13.45
CA ILE A 297 -3.10 1.74 -13.95
C ILE A 297 -3.85 2.61 -12.96
N ASP A 298 -3.18 3.62 -12.42
CA ASP A 298 -3.82 4.58 -11.54
C ASP A 298 -3.54 6.03 -11.95
N GLU A 299 -4.45 6.92 -11.59
CA GLU A 299 -4.32 8.36 -11.80
C GLU A 299 -4.79 9.11 -10.55
N LYS A 300 -3.93 9.99 -10.03
CA LYS A 300 -4.22 10.92 -8.94
C LYS A 300 -4.18 12.34 -9.48
N ASN A 301 -5.27 13.07 -9.31
CA ASN A 301 -5.36 14.49 -9.60
C ASN A 301 -5.43 15.26 -8.29
N GLN A 302 -4.73 16.40 -8.22
CA GLN A 302 -4.73 17.29 -7.06
C GLN A 302 -4.45 18.73 -7.50
N PRO A 303 -4.88 19.76 -6.73
CA PRO A 303 -4.51 21.14 -7.02
C PRO A 303 -2.99 21.31 -6.95
N PHE A 304 -2.49 22.37 -7.55
CA PHE A 304 -1.04 22.66 -7.53
C PHE A 304 -0.51 22.84 -6.12
N THR A 305 -1.27 23.53 -5.26
CA THR A 305 -0.89 23.78 -3.87
C THR A 305 -0.86 22.46 -3.08
N ASP A 306 0.16 22.33 -2.24
CA ASP A 306 0.32 21.16 -1.39
C ASP A 306 -0.88 20.96 -0.45
N ILE A 307 -1.36 19.73 -0.37
CA ILE A 307 -2.58 19.38 0.38
C ILE A 307 -2.42 19.66 1.87
N TRP A 308 -1.26 19.37 2.45
CA TRP A 308 -0.99 19.66 3.87
C TRP A 308 -0.93 21.15 4.15
N ALA A 309 -0.41 21.94 3.21
CA ALA A 309 -0.41 23.39 3.32
C ALA A 309 -1.84 23.94 3.34
N VAL A 310 -2.72 23.45 2.47
CA VAL A 310 -4.14 23.81 2.47
C VAL A 310 -4.83 23.39 3.77
N TYR A 311 -4.62 22.12 4.18
CA TYR A 311 -5.22 21.61 5.41
C TYR A 311 -4.82 22.46 6.62
N LYS A 312 -3.53 22.82 6.74
CA LYS A 312 -3.04 23.72 7.77
C LYS A 312 -3.71 25.09 7.71
N LYS A 313 -3.93 25.65 6.52
CA LYS A 313 -4.60 26.94 6.33
C LYS A 313 -6.05 26.93 6.80
N ALA A 314 -6.76 25.80 6.66
CA ALA A 314 -8.14 25.67 7.16
C ALA A 314 -8.28 25.95 8.67
N TRP A 315 -7.21 25.74 9.44
CA TRP A 315 -7.19 25.96 10.90
C TRP A 315 -6.50 27.27 11.32
N THR A 316 -5.63 27.81 10.48
CA THR A 316 -4.79 28.97 10.84
C THR A 316 -5.27 30.27 10.22
N PHE A 317 -6.10 30.20 9.17
CA PHE A 317 -6.65 31.39 8.55
C PHE A 317 -7.69 32.06 9.45
N ARG A 318 -7.74 33.40 9.37
CA ARG A 318 -8.60 34.18 10.23
C ARG A 318 -10.06 34.09 9.79
N PRO A 319 -10.98 33.92 10.72
CA PRO A 319 -12.41 33.92 10.41
C PRO A 319 -12.96 35.31 10.02
N THR A 320 -12.14 36.36 10.16
CA THR A 320 -12.44 37.72 9.69
C THR A 320 -12.13 37.94 8.22
N SER A 321 -11.36 37.05 7.58
CA SER A 321 -11.07 37.12 6.15
C SER A 321 -12.17 36.45 5.34
N SER A 322 -12.58 37.06 4.22
CA SER A 322 -13.58 36.47 3.33
C SER A 322 -12.97 35.42 2.42
N ALA A 323 -13.74 34.38 2.09
CA ALA A 323 -13.34 33.41 1.08
C ALA A 323 -13.49 34.00 -0.34
N TRP A 324 -14.54 34.78 -0.57
CA TRP A 324 -14.94 35.32 -1.85
C TRP A 324 -15.30 36.81 -1.73
N VAL A 325 -15.08 37.58 -2.79
CA VAL A 325 -15.56 38.97 -2.84
C VAL A 325 -17.05 38.98 -3.13
N ASP A 326 -17.83 39.62 -2.29
CA ASP A 326 -19.30 39.77 -2.42
C ASP A 326 -20.03 38.42 -2.56
N GLY A 327 -19.43 37.31 -2.16
CA GLY A 327 -19.98 35.96 -2.35
C GLY A 327 -19.88 35.42 -3.77
N ASP A 328 -19.19 36.10 -4.68
CA ASP A 328 -18.96 35.61 -6.04
C ASP A 328 -17.80 34.59 -6.08
N HIS A 329 -18.14 33.34 -6.36
CA HIS A 329 -17.19 32.21 -6.39
C HIS A 329 -16.20 32.26 -7.59
N SER A 330 -16.29 33.25 -8.45
CA SER A 330 -15.26 33.54 -9.47
C SER A 330 -14.17 34.50 -8.97
N LEU A 331 -14.41 35.16 -7.82
CA LEU A 331 -13.57 36.21 -7.27
C LEU A 331 -13.01 35.81 -5.89
N PRO A 332 -11.97 34.93 -5.82
CA PRO A 332 -11.35 34.58 -4.56
C PRO A 332 -10.75 35.81 -3.89
N ALA A 333 -11.07 36.01 -2.59
CA ALA A 333 -10.76 37.25 -1.92
C ALA A 333 -9.26 37.38 -1.59
N TYR A 334 -8.76 38.59 -1.71
CA TYR A 334 -7.44 39.03 -1.23
C TYR A 334 -7.60 39.74 0.10
N ASP A 335 -6.70 39.45 1.05
CA ASP A 335 -6.62 40.11 2.34
C ASP A 335 -5.15 40.45 2.62
N ASP A 336 -4.85 41.74 2.83
CA ASP A 336 -3.50 42.27 3.10
C ASP A 336 -2.84 41.67 4.34
N GLU A 337 -3.65 41.19 5.29
CA GLU A 337 -3.15 40.56 6.51
C GLU A 337 -2.94 39.03 6.36
N MET A 338 -3.13 38.45 5.18
CA MET A 338 -2.80 37.05 4.92
C MET A 338 -1.29 36.86 4.88
N LEU A 339 -0.77 36.03 5.79
CA LEU A 339 0.67 35.82 5.96
C LEU A 339 1.37 35.31 4.69
N ASP A 340 0.70 34.47 3.88
CA ASP A 340 1.24 33.88 2.64
C ASP A 340 0.54 34.36 1.37
N SER A 341 -0.32 35.38 1.48
CA SER A 341 -1.10 35.97 0.37
C SER A 341 -1.85 34.96 -0.53
N GLU A 342 -2.11 33.76 -0.06
CA GLU A 342 -2.80 32.72 -0.79
C GLU A 342 -4.16 32.39 -0.15
N ASN A 343 -5.24 32.62 -0.88
CA ASN A 343 -6.58 32.32 -0.40
C ASN A 343 -6.80 30.78 -0.40
N PRO A 344 -7.26 30.17 0.73
CA PRO A 344 -7.41 28.72 0.82
C PRO A 344 -8.37 28.12 -0.19
N VAL A 345 -9.48 28.81 -0.55
CA VAL A 345 -10.41 28.28 -1.58
C VAL A 345 -9.79 28.29 -2.97
N ALA A 346 -9.00 29.31 -3.31
CA ALA A 346 -8.23 29.31 -4.55
C ALA A 346 -7.17 28.20 -4.54
N ALA A 347 -6.52 27.98 -3.40
CA ALA A 347 -5.47 26.96 -3.24
C ALA A 347 -6.00 25.52 -3.46
N THR A 348 -7.26 25.25 -3.15
CA THR A 348 -7.89 23.94 -3.41
C THR A 348 -8.36 23.74 -4.84
N ASN A 349 -8.39 24.80 -5.66
CA ASN A 349 -8.98 24.75 -6.99
C ASN A 349 -7.92 24.78 -8.10
N SER A 350 -7.88 23.71 -8.90
CA SER A 350 -6.96 23.57 -10.03
C SER A 350 -7.19 24.57 -11.16
N GLU A 351 -8.39 25.16 -11.26
CA GLU A 351 -8.67 26.21 -12.24
C GLU A 351 -7.94 27.52 -11.92
N PHE A 352 -7.71 27.80 -10.62
CA PHE A 352 -6.94 28.97 -10.19
C PHE A 352 -5.44 28.68 -10.16
N THR A 353 -5.02 27.71 -9.32
CA THR A 353 -3.59 27.52 -9.01
C THR A 353 -2.86 26.61 -9.99
N GLY A 354 -3.57 25.88 -10.82
CA GLY A 354 -3.05 24.77 -11.61
C GLY A 354 -3.18 23.44 -10.89
N TYR A 355 -2.52 22.41 -11.39
CA TYR A 355 -2.71 21.04 -10.90
C TYR A 355 -1.40 20.24 -10.87
N ARG A 356 -1.44 19.15 -10.11
CA ARG A 356 -0.51 18.04 -10.17
C ARG A 356 -1.29 16.79 -10.51
N ARG A 357 -0.87 16.12 -11.57
CA ARG A 357 -1.44 14.84 -12.03
C ARG A 357 -0.34 13.80 -12.00
N GLU A 358 -0.60 12.71 -11.27
CA GLU A 358 0.31 11.58 -11.18
C GLU A 358 -0.36 10.36 -11.80
N LYS A 359 0.23 9.81 -12.85
CA LYS A 359 -0.28 8.63 -13.56
C LYS A 359 0.75 7.52 -13.51
N ARG A 360 0.37 6.37 -12.96
CA ARG A 360 1.23 5.20 -12.82
C ARG A 360 0.74 4.07 -13.71
N TYR A 361 1.69 3.39 -14.30
CA TYR A 361 1.49 2.16 -15.05
C TYR A 361 2.37 1.09 -14.44
N ASN A 362 1.77 -0.03 -14.06
CA ASN A 362 2.47 -1.19 -13.57
C ASN A 362 2.04 -2.41 -14.37
N PHE A 363 3.00 -3.15 -14.88
CA PHE A 363 2.79 -4.41 -15.58
C PHE A 363 3.79 -5.44 -15.08
N ASN A 364 3.30 -6.64 -14.75
CA ASN A 364 4.12 -7.75 -14.28
C ASN A 364 3.74 -9.00 -15.08
N GLY A 365 4.76 -9.69 -15.58
CA GLY A 365 4.61 -10.98 -16.25
C GLY A 365 5.56 -12.00 -15.68
N SER A 366 5.11 -13.23 -15.44
CA SER A 366 5.98 -14.32 -15.01
C SER A 366 5.65 -15.63 -15.67
N LEU A 367 6.67 -16.49 -15.82
CA LEU A 367 6.59 -17.85 -16.31
C LEU A 367 7.35 -18.78 -15.36
N ALA A 368 6.68 -19.81 -14.87
CA ALA A 368 7.29 -20.91 -14.13
C ALA A 368 7.15 -22.22 -14.89
N LEU A 369 8.22 -22.97 -15.00
CA LEU A 369 8.26 -24.32 -15.55
C LEU A 369 8.69 -25.29 -14.46
N ASN A 370 7.88 -26.27 -14.13
CA ASN A 370 8.18 -27.34 -13.19
C ASN A 370 8.28 -28.67 -13.94
N TYR A 371 9.42 -29.35 -13.79
CA TYR A 371 9.67 -30.64 -14.43
C TYR A 371 10.00 -31.73 -13.41
N ASP A 372 9.16 -32.76 -13.35
CA ASP A 372 9.40 -33.94 -12.51
C ASP A 372 10.45 -34.85 -13.20
N ILE A 373 11.63 -34.96 -12.56
CA ILE A 373 12.79 -35.67 -13.13
C ILE A 373 12.57 -37.17 -13.09
N PRO A 374 12.61 -37.89 -14.24
CA PRO A 374 12.41 -39.33 -14.27
C PRO A 374 13.56 -40.08 -13.57
N GLY A 375 13.24 -41.25 -13.00
CA GLY A 375 14.25 -42.10 -12.34
C GLY A 375 14.49 -41.82 -10.86
N VAL A 376 14.17 -40.63 -10.37
CA VAL A 376 14.30 -40.27 -8.95
C VAL A 376 12.97 -39.76 -8.42
N LYS A 377 12.27 -40.61 -7.66
CA LYS A 377 10.98 -40.26 -7.09
C LYS A 377 11.09 -39.08 -6.16
N GLY A 378 10.29 -38.05 -6.41
CA GLY A 378 10.25 -36.84 -5.58
C GLY A 378 11.27 -35.76 -5.97
N LEU A 379 12.07 -35.96 -7.03
CA LEU A 379 12.99 -34.94 -7.54
C LEU A 379 12.34 -34.15 -8.66
N SER A 380 12.39 -32.81 -8.58
CA SER A 380 11.91 -31.91 -9.61
C SER A 380 12.84 -30.73 -9.82
N ALA A 381 12.85 -30.17 -11.02
CA ALA A 381 13.52 -28.92 -11.36
C ALA A 381 12.47 -27.84 -11.64
N LYS A 382 12.72 -26.61 -11.17
CA LYS A 382 11.90 -25.45 -11.46
C LYS A 382 12.75 -24.35 -12.08
N ALA A 383 12.30 -23.79 -13.19
CA ALA A 383 12.78 -22.55 -13.76
C ALA A 383 11.66 -21.51 -13.65
N PHE A 384 12.00 -20.34 -13.17
CA PHE A 384 11.08 -19.22 -13.02
C PHE A 384 11.72 -17.95 -13.56
N TYR A 385 10.99 -17.19 -14.33
CA TYR A 385 11.41 -15.88 -14.82
C TYR A 385 10.26 -14.89 -14.69
N SER A 386 10.55 -13.69 -14.19
CA SER A 386 9.61 -12.56 -14.19
C SER A 386 10.22 -11.33 -14.83
N TYR A 387 9.35 -10.55 -15.44
CA TYR A 387 9.64 -9.22 -15.97
C TYR A 387 8.59 -8.25 -15.42
N ASP A 388 9.06 -7.15 -14.86
CA ASP A 388 8.25 -6.11 -14.26
C ASP A 388 8.57 -4.78 -14.92
N TYR A 389 7.55 -4.05 -15.32
CA TYR A 389 7.65 -2.69 -15.81
C TYR A 389 6.79 -1.77 -14.97
N TYR A 390 7.37 -0.69 -14.50
CA TYR A 390 6.69 0.34 -13.73
C TYR A 390 7.10 1.71 -14.26
N THR A 391 6.15 2.63 -14.40
CA THR A 391 6.46 4.04 -14.70
C THR A 391 5.49 4.96 -14.01
N THR A 392 6.01 6.06 -13.47
CA THR A 392 5.23 7.18 -12.96
C THR A 392 5.43 8.37 -13.89
N ASN A 393 4.33 8.90 -14.41
CA ASN A 393 4.31 10.11 -15.21
C ASN A 393 3.64 11.22 -14.40
N ASN A 394 4.43 12.20 -13.97
CA ASN A 394 3.95 13.36 -13.25
C ASN A 394 3.83 14.56 -14.18
N THR A 395 2.68 15.20 -14.16
CA THR A 395 2.45 16.50 -14.80
C THR A 395 2.16 17.50 -13.71
N GLU A 396 2.95 18.56 -13.65
CA GLU A 396 2.80 19.64 -12.71
C GLU A 396 2.62 20.94 -13.50
N TYR A 397 1.45 21.57 -13.36
CA TYR A 397 1.12 22.82 -14.01
C TYR A 397 0.81 23.89 -12.97
N ARG A 398 1.66 24.90 -12.87
CA ARG A 398 1.45 26.07 -12.03
C ARG A 398 0.82 27.17 -12.89
N ARG A 399 -0.33 27.67 -12.46
CA ARG A 399 -1.01 28.79 -13.11
C ARG A 399 -0.75 30.10 -12.41
N THR A 400 -0.64 31.17 -13.19
CA THR A 400 -0.82 32.53 -12.71
C THR A 400 -2.30 32.78 -12.52
N TYR A 401 -2.70 33.32 -11.37
CA TYR A 401 -4.10 33.62 -11.07
C TYR A 401 -4.22 34.94 -10.31
N LYS A 402 -5.46 35.42 -10.10
CA LYS A 402 -5.74 36.68 -9.42
C LYS A 402 -6.55 36.43 -8.16
N LEU A 403 -6.26 37.21 -7.13
CA LEU A 403 -7.10 37.43 -5.97
C LEU A 403 -7.68 38.84 -6.05
N TYR A 404 -8.79 39.08 -5.38
CA TYR A 404 -9.55 40.30 -5.53
C TYR A 404 -9.94 40.91 -4.19
N ASN A 405 -10.03 42.24 -4.09
CA ASN A 405 -10.69 42.94 -3.00
C ASN A 405 -11.46 44.13 -3.52
N ARG A 406 -12.30 44.73 -2.66
CA ARG A 406 -12.85 46.07 -2.88
C ARG A 406 -11.95 47.11 -2.26
N GLY A 407 -11.48 48.07 -3.05
CA GLY A 407 -10.79 49.25 -2.57
C GLY A 407 -11.68 50.14 -1.68
N GLY A 408 -11.10 51.11 -1.03
CA GLY A 408 -11.82 52.04 -0.19
C GLY A 408 -12.86 52.91 -0.94
N ASP A 409 -12.73 52.98 -2.26
CA ASP A 409 -13.67 53.60 -3.21
C ASP A 409 -14.77 52.65 -3.70
N GLY A 410 -14.72 51.40 -3.29
CA GLY A 410 -15.67 50.34 -3.72
C GLY A 410 -15.30 49.67 -5.03
N GLU A 411 -14.27 50.12 -5.74
CA GLU A 411 -13.82 49.50 -6.99
C GLU A 411 -13.15 48.14 -6.76
N LEU A 412 -13.36 47.24 -7.74
CA LEU A 412 -12.74 45.89 -7.71
C LEU A 412 -11.26 45.96 -8.08
N GLN A 413 -10.38 45.62 -7.15
CA GLN A 413 -8.94 45.55 -7.36
C GLN A 413 -8.50 44.09 -7.51
N SER A 414 -7.46 43.82 -8.31
CA SER A 414 -6.92 42.49 -8.52
C SER A 414 -5.43 42.41 -8.21
N PHE A 415 -5.02 41.27 -7.63
CA PHE A 415 -3.65 41.01 -7.20
C PHE A 415 -3.19 39.69 -7.83
N ILE A 416 -2.12 39.76 -8.64
CA ILE A 416 -1.56 38.58 -9.33
C ILE A 416 -0.85 37.69 -8.31
N ARG A 417 -1.06 36.39 -8.44
CA ARG A 417 -0.37 35.32 -7.72
C ARG A 417 0.28 34.37 -8.71
N ASN A 418 1.42 33.80 -8.30
CA ASN A 418 2.29 33.00 -9.16
C ASN A 418 2.69 33.80 -10.40
N SER A 419 3.75 34.61 -10.29
CA SER A 419 4.20 35.49 -11.40
C SER A 419 4.49 34.72 -12.68
N ASP A 420 4.96 33.45 -12.54
CA ASP A 420 5.37 32.61 -13.65
C ASP A 420 4.49 31.34 -13.70
N SER A 421 3.79 31.17 -14.81
CA SER A 421 3.12 29.93 -15.15
C SER A 421 4.15 28.96 -15.72
N TYR A 422 4.17 27.71 -15.25
CA TYR A 422 5.03 26.69 -15.86
C TYR A 422 4.34 25.34 -15.96
N LEU A 423 4.74 24.57 -16.97
CA LEU A 423 4.41 23.17 -17.11
C LEU A 423 5.68 22.33 -16.94
N ARG A 424 5.64 21.39 -16.02
CA ARG A 424 6.69 20.40 -15.80
C ARG A 424 6.15 19.00 -16.05
N ARG A 425 6.89 18.22 -16.82
CA ARG A 425 6.62 16.80 -17.02
C ARG A 425 7.80 15.98 -16.54
N ASN A 426 7.53 15.02 -15.69
CA ASN A 426 8.50 14.06 -15.18
C ASN A 426 8.06 12.65 -15.55
N THR A 427 9.01 11.79 -15.96
CA THR A 427 8.78 10.37 -16.18
C THR A 427 9.85 9.58 -15.43
N ASP A 428 9.43 8.51 -14.77
CA ASP A 428 10.27 7.62 -13.95
C ASP A 428 10.01 6.16 -14.38
N PRO A 429 10.54 5.74 -15.55
CA PRO A 429 10.45 4.36 -15.99
C PRO A 429 11.42 3.49 -15.19
N ARG A 430 10.94 2.31 -14.79
CA ARG A 430 11.71 1.29 -14.09
C ARG A 430 11.36 -0.07 -14.66
N TYR A 431 12.32 -0.95 -14.75
CA TYR A 431 12.07 -2.34 -15.02
C TYR A 431 12.90 -3.25 -14.12
N GLY A 432 12.33 -4.39 -13.78
CA GLY A 432 12.99 -5.40 -12.97
C GLY A 432 12.85 -6.78 -13.59
N THR A 433 13.83 -7.64 -13.35
CA THR A 433 13.75 -9.06 -13.71
C THR A 433 14.17 -9.94 -12.56
N VAL A 434 13.53 -11.10 -12.43
CA VAL A 434 13.91 -12.13 -11.48
C VAL A 434 14.03 -13.46 -12.22
N LEU A 435 15.21 -14.08 -12.14
CA LEU A 435 15.46 -15.45 -12.60
C LEU A 435 15.68 -16.35 -11.38
N GLN A 436 14.94 -17.46 -11.31
CA GLN A 436 15.15 -18.48 -10.28
C GLN A 436 15.26 -19.86 -10.93
N LEU A 437 16.30 -20.60 -10.57
CA LEU A 437 16.52 -21.97 -10.98
C LEU A 437 16.65 -22.84 -9.74
N SER A 438 15.80 -23.84 -9.57
CA SER A 438 15.84 -24.68 -8.38
C SER A 438 15.75 -26.18 -8.67
N LEU A 439 16.40 -26.96 -7.81
CA LEU A 439 16.22 -28.40 -7.67
C LEU A 439 15.49 -28.64 -6.34
N ASN A 440 14.40 -29.40 -6.40
CA ASN A 440 13.56 -29.70 -5.25
C ASN A 440 13.44 -31.22 -5.09
N TYR A 441 13.59 -31.70 -3.88
CA TYR A 441 13.40 -33.10 -3.53
C TYR A 441 12.42 -33.22 -2.38
N ALA A 442 11.43 -34.11 -2.50
CA ALA A 442 10.51 -34.42 -1.40
C ALA A 442 10.10 -35.91 -1.49
N ASN A 443 10.37 -36.65 -0.43
CA ASN A 443 10.01 -38.07 -0.37
C ASN A 443 9.70 -38.51 1.06
N LYS A 444 8.94 -39.59 1.18
CA LYS A 444 8.57 -40.22 2.44
C LYS A 444 9.15 -41.63 2.49
N PHE A 445 9.94 -41.94 3.51
CA PHE A 445 10.55 -43.24 3.78
C PHE A 445 10.00 -43.81 5.09
N GLY A 446 8.93 -44.62 4.99
CA GLY A 446 8.21 -45.06 6.16
C GLY A 446 7.63 -43.89 6.96
N ASP A 447 8.10 -43.70 8.18
CA ASP A 447 7.69 -42.63 9.08
C ASP A 447 8.55 -41.35 8.94
N HIS A 448 9.56 -41.36 8.08
CA HIS A 448 10.49 -40.25 7.84
C HIS A 448 10.07 -39.46 6.62
N ASN A 449 9.81 -38.17 6.78
CA ASN A 449 9.59 -37.24 5.67
C ASN A 449 10.85 -36.38 5.50
N VAL A 450 11.38 -36.32 4.29
CA VAL A 450 12.58 -35.57 3.94
C VAL A 450 12.24 -34.67 2.76
N SER A 451 12.58 -33.40 2.87
CA SER A 451 12.55 -32.50 1.72
C SER A 451 13.76 -31.56 1.70
N GLY A 452 14.15 -31.16 0.52
CA GLY A 452 15.27 -30.26 0.31
C GLY A 452 15.09 -29.43 -0.95
N MET A 453 15.71 -28.26 -0.97
CA MET A 453 15.75 -27.34 -2.10
C MET A 453 17.14 -26.72 -2.21
N LEU A 454 17.62 -26.61 -3.43
CA LEU A 454 18.74 -25.76 -3.80
C LEU A 454 18.26 -24.80 -4.88
N LEU A 455 18.42 -23.50 -4.67
CA LEU A 455 17.90 -22.44 -5.54
C LEU A 455 19.04 -21.45 -5.85
N PHE A 456 19.18 -21.12 -7.13
CA PHE A 456 19.90 -19.94 -7.60
C PHE A 456 18.88 -18.86 -7.95
N GLU A 457 19.13 -17.62 -7.49
CA GLU A 457 18.30 -16.46 -7.79
C GLU A 457 19.18 -15.30 -8.30
N GLU A 458 18.71 -14.64 -9.34
CA GLU A 458 19.28 -13.39 -9.83
C GLU A 458 18.16 -12.37 -9.99
N GLN A 459 18.39 -11.15 -9.47
CA GLN A 459 17.50 -10.01 -9.59
C GLN A 459 18.27 -8.86 -10.23
N TYR A 460 17.61 -8.18 -11.14
CA TYR A 460 18.12 -6.97 -11.78
C TYR A 460 17.03 -5.91 -11.80
N ASP A 461 17.35 -4.72 -11.33
CA ASP A 461 16.49 -3.54 -11.30
C ASP A 461 17.20 -2.40 -12.04
N ASN A 462 16.48 -1.67 -12.89
CA ASN A 462 16.99 -0.49 -13.60
C ASN A 462 15.97 0.64 -13.51
N TRP A 463 16.46 1.87 -13.39
CA TRP A 463 15.65 3.08 -13.40
C TRP A 463 16.36 4.19 -14.16
N ASP A 464 15.56 5.04 -14.83
CA ASP A 464 16.03 6.18 -15.59
C ASP A 464 14.96 7.26 -15.58
N ASN A 465 15.12 8.27 -14.72
CA ASN A 465 14.12 9.31 -14.59
C ASN A 465 14.62 10.66 -15.08
N PHE A 466 13.76 11.38 -15.79
CA PHE A 466 14.05 12.72 -16.24
C PHE A 466 12.81 13.60 -16.21
N TYR A 467 13.02 14.91 -16.22
CA TYR A 467 11.95 15.87 -16.38
C TYR A 467 12.30 16.96 -17.40
N ALA A 468 11.25 17.58 -17.95
CA ALA A 468 11.33 18.80 -18.73
C ALA A 468 10.31 19.82 -18.21
N GLN A 469 10.68 21.09 -18.21
CA GLN A 469 9.84 22.19 -17.76
C GLN A 469 10.02 23.38 -18.69
N ARG A 470 8.92 24.09 -18.94
CA ARG A 470 8.95 25.40 -19.63
C ARG A 470 8.04 26.38 -18.90
N VAL A 471 8.37 27.65 -18.97
CA VAL A 471 7.46 28.76 -18.68
C VAL A 471 6.43 28.83 -19.80
N MET A 472 5.15 28.95 -19.45
CA MET A 472 4.05 28.80 -20.40
C MET A 472 3.62 30.16 -20.95
N MET A 473 3.61 30.30 -22.28
CA MET A 473 3.03 31.44 -22.99
C MET A 473 1.53 31.33 -23.21
N LEU A 474 1.05 30.10 -23.40
CA LEU A 474 -0.37 29.78 -23.58
C LEU A 474 -0.80 28.76 -22.54
N ASP A 475 -2.06 28.84 -22.12
CA ASP A 475 -2.64 27.84 -21.22
C ASP A 475 -2.83 26.51 -21.97
N GLY A 476 -2.34 25.43 -21.41
CA GLY A 476 -2.48 24.09 -21.98
C GLY A 476 -1.49 23.06 -21.44
N ASP A 477 -1.74 21.79 -21.78
CA ASP A 477 -1.01 20.62 -21.25
C ASP A 477 0.21 20.22 -22.10
N TYR A 478 0.67 21.06 -23.03
CA TYR A 478 1.74 20.73 -23.94
C TYR A 478 2.95 21.66 -23.76
N LEU A 479 4.13 21.11 -23.53
CA LEU A 479 5.36 21.87 -23.38
C LEU A 479 5.67 22.79 -24.57
N ILE A 480 5.20 22.43 -25.77
CA ILE A 480 5.39 23.25 -26.99
C ILE A 480 4.72 24.62 -26.90
N TYR A 481 3.77 24.83 -25.96
CA TYR A 481 3.14 26.12 -25.71
C TYR A 481 3.97 27.04 -24.78
N GLY A 482 5.12 26.54 -24.33
CA GLY A 482 6.03 27.30 -23.49
C GLY A 482 7.19 27.91 -24.28
N GLU A 483 7.90 28.82 -23.63
CA GLU A 483 9.07 29.50 -24.16
C GLU A 483 10.26 28.53 -24.26
N ASP A 484 10.91 28.49 -25.43
CA ASP A 484 12.07 27.62 -25.67
C ASP A 484 13.29 28.07 -24.87
N GLU A 485 13.48 29.38 -24.69
CA GLU A 485 14.61 29.98 -23.97
C GLU A 485 14.56 29.69 -22.46
N GLU A 486 13.35 29.46 -21.92
CA GLU A 486 13.11 29.15 -20.50
C GLU A 486 12.94 27.62 -20.27
N GLN A 487 13.45 26.80 -21.18
CA GLN A 487 13.41 25.36 -21.01
C GLN A 487 14.43 24.88 -19.98
N VAL A 488 13.96 24.16 -18.98
CA VAL A 488 14.78 23.44 -18.00
C VAL A 488 14.51 21.95 -18.13
N GLY A 489 15.55 21.16 -18.12
CA GLY A 489 15.45 19.70 -18.11
C GLY A 489 16.64 19.09 -17.39
N SER A 490 16.42 17.96 -16.74
CA SER A 490 17.49 17.22 -16.07
C SER A 490 17.14 15.75 -15.95
N MET A 491 18.15 14.90 -15.96
CA MET A 491 18.08 13.55 -15.42
C MET A 491 18.16 13.69 -13.89
N SER A 492 17.12 13.27 -13.18
CA SER A 492 17.09 13.35 -11.71
C SER A 492 17.64 12.09 -11.03
N GLY A 493 17.88 11.02 -11.80
CA GLY A 493 18.54 9.81 -11.32
C GLY A 493 18.39 8.67 -12.33
N ALA A 494 19.50 8.02 -12.63
CA ALA A 494 19.54 6.78 -13.41
C ALA A 494 20.45 5.80 -12.70
N GLY A 495 20.18 4.52 -12.83
CA GLY A 495 21.01 3.50 -12.24
C GLY A 495 20.47 2.10 -12.42
N ASP A 496 21.23 1.17 -11.90
CA ASP A 496 20.86 -0.24 -11.85
C ASP A 496 21.32 -0.88 -10.54
N LYS A 497 20.63 -1.95 -10.16
CA LYS A 497 20.97 -2.75 -9.00
C LYS A 497 20.81 -4.23 -9.32
N THR A 498 21.85 -4.99 -9.00
CA THR A 498 21.85 -6.45 -9.19
C THR A 498 22.00 -7.15 -7.85
N ARG A 499 21.25 -8.23 -7.65
CA ARG A 499 21.40 -9.16 -6.52
C ARG A 499 21.48 -10.58 -7.06
N LYS A 500 22.35 -11.39 -6.45
CA LYS A 500 22.47 -12.83 -6.72
C LYS A 500 22.45 -13.58 -5.43
N ALA A 501 21.82 -14.75 -5.43
CA ALA A 501 21.75 -15.58 -4.26
C ALA A 501 21.86 -17.07 -4.57
N LEU A 502 22.50 -17.81 -3.67
CA LEU A 502 22.39 -19.26 -3.56
C LEU A 502 21.64 -19.59 -2.27
N VAL A 503 20.54 -20.31 -2.40
CA VAL A 503 19.65 -20.63 -1.27
C VAL A 503 19.56 -22.14 -1.13
N GLY A 504 19.79 -22.65 0.10
CA GLY A 504 19.56 -24.03 0.46
C GLY A 504 18.53 -24.17 1.56
N LYS A 505 17.68 -25.19 1.46
CA LYS A 505 16.70 -25.55 2.50
C LYS A 505 16.65 -27.05 2.65
N PHE A 506 16.62 -27.53 3.87
CA PHE A 506 16.46 -28.93 4.22
C PHE A 506 15.44 -29.05 5.35
N ASN A 507 14.44 -29.91 5.19
CA ASN A 507 13.45 -30.20 6.20
C ASN A 507 13.40 -31.71 6.46
N TYR A 508 13.34 -32.08 7.73
CA TYR A 508 13.16 -33.45 8.18
C TYR A 508 12.09 -33.51 9.25
N ASP A 509 11.18 -34.47 9.12
CA ASP A 509 10.26 -34.80 10.21
C ASP A 509 10.15 -36.31 10.40
N TYR A 510 10.03 -36.74 11.65
CA TYR A 510 9.77 -38.11 12.05
C TYR A 510 8.36 -38.21 12.68
N LYS A 511 7.47 -38.97 12.02
CA LYS A 511 6.06 -39.19 12.44
C LYS A 511 5.25 -37.92 12.66
N GLY A 512 5.68 -36.76 12.12
CA GLY A 512 5.09 -35.47 12.43
C GLY A 512 5.23 -35.06 13.91
N ARG A 513 6.18 -35.65 14.65
CA ARG A 513 6.45 -35.38 16.08
C ARG A 513 7.71 -34.59 16.29
N TYR A 514 8.81 -35.02 15.67
CA TYR A 514 10.14 -34.38 15.77
C TYR A 514 10.48 -33.79 14.43
N MET A 515 10.75 -32.49 14.41
CA MET A 515 10.98 -31.73 13.19
C MET A 515 12.28 -30.95 13.31
N VAL A 516 13.06 -30.92 12.24
CA VAL A 516 14.26 -30.11 12.10
C VAL A 516 14.24 -29.46 10.73
N ASP A 517 14.42 -28.14 10.70
CA ASP A 517 14.58 -27.38 9.49
C ASP A 517 15.93 -26.67 9.52
N PHE A 518 16.67 -26.76 8.43
CA PHE A 518 17.90 -26.03 8.20
C PHE A 518 17.77 -25.25 6.89
N SER A 519 18.16 -24.00 6.89
CA SER A 519 18.27 -23.20 5.67
C SER A 519 19.50 -22.31 5.71
N PHE A 520 19.98 -21.95 4.55
CA PHE A 520 20.99 -20.92 4.37
C PHE A 520 20.72 -20.11 3.12
N ARG A 521 21.19 -18.88 3.15
CA ARG A 521 21.22 -18.01 1.98
C ARG A 521 22.58 -17.33 1.89
N TYR A 522 23.18 -17.33 0.71
CA TYR A 522 24.42 -16.65 0.40
C TYR A 522 24.12 -15.58 -0.64
N ASP A 523 24.05 -14.33 -0.19
CA ASP A 523 23.60 -13.18 -0.98
C ASP A 523 24.76 -12.28 -1.39
N GLY A 524 24.74 -11.83 -2.65
CA GLY A 524 25.57 -10.75 -3.14
C GLY A 524 24.74 -9.62 -3.70
N THR A 525 25.10 -8.37 -3.39
CA THR A 525 24.44 -7.17 -3.92
C THR A 525 25.45 -6.17 -4.46
N SER A 526 25.09 -5.52 -5.59
CA SER A 526 25.91 -4.44 -6.17
C SER A 526 25.96 -3.17 -5.31
N SER A 527 25.12 -3.07 -4.27
CA SER A 527 25.14 -1.93 -3.34
C SER A 527 26.41 -1.83 -2.47
N PHE A 528 27.21 -2.91 -2.41
CA PHE A 528 28.45 -2.91 -1.63
C PHE A 528 29.69 -3.08 -2.51
N PRO A 529 30.87 -2.60 -2.05
CA PRO A 529 32.16 -2.83 -2.70
C PRO A 529 32.43 -4.33 -2.89
N LYS A 530 33.27 -4.67 -3.88
CA LYS A 530 33.57 -6.07 -4.27
C LYS A 530 33.97 -6.96 -3.08
N GLU A 531 34.75 -6.42 -2.16
CA GLU A 531 35.30 -7.13 -1.00
C GLU A 531 34.25 -7.46 0.07
N SER A 532 33.16 -6.67 0.16
CA SER A 532 32.10 -6.80 1.18
C SER A 532 30.73 -7.15 0.58
N ARG A 533 30.71 -7.55 -0.69
CA ARG A 533 29.47 -7.72 -1.47
C ARG A 533 28.64 -8.93 -1.04
N TRP A 534 29.28 -9.95 -0.47
CA TRP A 534 28.66 -11.23 -0.16
C TRP A 534 28.46 -11.46 1.32
N GLY A 535 27.26 -11.88 1.71
CA GLY A 535 26.90 -12.25 3.08
C GLY A 535 26.29 -13.65 3.16
N PHE A 536 26.56 -14.37 4.26
CA PHE A 536 26.01 -15.69 4.54
C PHE A 536 25.03 -15.63 5.69
N PHE A 537 23.82 -16.16 5.49
CA PHE A 537 22.69 -16.07 6.41
C PHE A 537 22.13 -17.47 6.70
N PRO A 538 22.66 -18.17 7.71
CA PRO A 538 22.18 -19.48 8.13
C PRO A 538 20.97 -19.37 9.05
N ALA A 539 20.10 -20.40 9.03
CA ALA A 539 19.06 -20.57 10.03
C ALA A 539 18.80 -22.04 10.31
N ILE A 540 18.51 -22.34 11.57
CA ILE A 540 18.12 -23.67 12.04
C ILE A 540 16.91 -23.55 12.95
N SER A 541 15.99 -24.51 12.85
CA SER A 541 14.87 -24.60 13.78
C SER A 541 14.52 -26.06 14.07
N ALA A 542 14.02 -26.30 15.28
CA ALA A 542 13.58 -27.60 15.74
C ALA A 542 12.18 -27.51 16.37
N GLY A 543 11.41 -28.56 16.24
CA GLY A 543 10.07 -28.65 16.80
C GLY A 543 9.79 -30.03 17.37
N TRP A 544 9.07 -30.06 18.49
CA TRP A 544 8.58 -31.28 19.13
C TRP A 544 7.08 -31.13 19.40
N ARG A 545 6.27 -31.99 18.73
CA ARG A 545 4.82 -32.09 18.98
C ARG A 545 4.55 -33.03 20.13
N ILE A 546 4.57 -32.50 21.34
CA ILE A 546 4.38 -33.22 22.59
C ILE A 546 3.00 -33.89 22.63
N SER A 547 1.97 -33.26 22.06
CA SER A 547 0.62 -33.82 21.97
C SER A 547 0.53 -35.13 21.15
N GLU A 548 1.53 -35.43 20.32
CA GLU A 548 1.58 -36.65 19.53
C GLU A 548 2.28 -37.82 20.26
N GLU A 549 2.84 -37.57 21.45
CA GLU A 549 3.42 -38.61 22.25
C GLU A 549 2.38 -39.50 22.90
N HIS A 550 2.64 -40.80 22.96
CA HIS A 550 1.70 -41.80 23.44
C HIS A 550 1.23 -41.52 24.88
N PHE A 551 2.17 -41.11 25.74
CA PHE A 551 1.92 -40.81 27.15
C PHE A 551 1.04 -39.54 27.34
N ILE A 552 1.01 -38.59 26.36
CA ILE A 552 0.15 -37.42 26.43
C ILE A 552 -1.23 -37.75 25.84
N LYS A 553 -1.29 -38.43 24.70
CA LYS A 553 -2.56 -38.82 24.05
C LYS A 553 -3.46 -39.65 24.96
N GLU A 554 -2.88 -40.50 25.76
CA GLU A 554 -3.60 -41.36 26.72
C GLU A 554 -4.00 -40.61 27.99
N ALA A 555 -3.11 -39.73 28.50
CA ALA A 555 -3.33 -39.03 29.75
C ALA A 555 -4.20 -37.76 29.63
N VAL A 556 -4.21 -37.08 28.49
CA VAL A 556 -4.78 -35.73 28.33
C VAL A 556 -5.57 -35.63 27.02
N SER A 557 -6.78 -36.22 26.99
CA SER A 557 -7.61 -36.32 25.79
C SER A 557 -8.10 -34.98 25.23
N PHE A 558 -8.14 -33.92 26.04
CA PHE A 558 -8.56 -32.59 25.59
C PHE A 558 -7.43 -31.80 24.88
N LEU A 559 -6.18 -32.27 24.96
CA LEU A 559 -5.04 -31.60 24.39
C LEU A 559 -4.84 -32.00 22.91
N THR A 560 -5.38 -31.23 22.00
CA THR A 560 -5.35 -31.54 20.56
C THR A 560 -4.04 -31.20 19.89
N ASN A 561 -3.34 -30.13 20.33
CA ASN A 561 -2.05 -29.74 19.78
C ASN A 561 -1.18 -28.98 20.78
N LEU A 562 -0.11 -29.58 21.23
CA LEU A 562 0.95 -28.96 22.03
C LEU A 562 2.29 -29.17 21.31
N LYS A 563 2.93 -28.06 20.90
CA LYS A 563 4.20 -28.08 20.19
C LYS A 563 5.21 -27.14 20.83
N LEU A 564 6.36 -27.65 21.21
CA LEU A 564 7.54 -26.87 21.59
C LEU A 564 8.38 -26.63 20.35
N ARG A 565 8.92 -25.42 20.19
CA ARG A 565 9.81 -25.09 19.08
C ARG A 565 10.88 -24.10 19.51
N ALA A 566 12.04 -24.18 18.85
CA ALA A 566 13.16 -23.26 19.00
C ALA A 566 13.75 -22.97 17.63
N SER A 567 14.22 -21.76 17.42
CA SER A 567 14.86 -21.34 16.18
C SER A 567 15.99 -20.35 16.44
N TYR A 568 17.01 -20.43 15.59
CA TYR A 568 18.11 -19.47 15.50
C TYR A 568 18.36 -19.15 14.03
N GLY A 569 18.64 -17.88 13.71
CA GLY A 569 18.95 -17.49 12.34
C GLY A 569 19.57 -16.10 12.28
N GLU A 570 20.38 -15.90 11.26
CA GLU A 570 21.01 -14.63 10.94
C GLU A 570 20.33 -14.01 9.72
N MET A 571 20.10 -12.71 9.76
CA MET A 571 19.43 -11.93 8.71
C MET A 571 20.19 -10.63 8.50
N GLY A 572 20.10 -10.08 7.30
CA GLY A 572 20.73 -8.81 6.94
C GLY A 572 19.74 -7.73 6.55
N ASP A 573 20.25 -6.52 6.40
CA ASP A 573 19.54 -5.35 5.87
C ASP A 573 20.46 -4.57 4.92
N ASP A 574 20.05 -4.41 3.64
CA ASP A 574 20.74 -3.61 2.64
C ASP A 574 20.00 -2.31 2.30
N SER A 575 18.95 -1.96 3.07
CA SER A 575 18.11 -0.79 2.81
C SER A 575 18.84 0.54 3.04
N GLY A 576 19.78 0.57 3.98
CA GLY A 576 20.61 1.74 4.29
C GLY A 576 21.87 1.87 3.43
N ALA A 577 22.14 0.93 2.53
CA ALA A 577 23.33 0.98 1.68
C ALA A 577 23.10 1.91 0.48
N ASN A 578 23.94 2.93 0.37
CA ASN A 578 24.00 3.74 -0.86
C ASN A 578 24.49 2.87 -2.01
N THR A 579 23.89 3.03 -3.20
CA THR A 579 24.41 2.37 -4.40
C THR A 579 25.87 2.79 -4.61
N TYR A 580 26.75 1.80 -4.67
CA TYR A 580 28.17 2.04 -4.98
C TYR A 580 28.29 2.29 -6.49
N PRO A 581 28.94 3.40 -6.91
CA PRO A 581 29.07 3.76 -8.32
C PRO A 581 29.92 2.76 -9.12
#